data_b90e59d53e762896aee2366d353e625d
#
_entry.id   b90e59d53e762896aee2366d353e625d
#
_cell.length_a   1.000
_cell.length_b   1.000
_cell.length_c   1.000
_cell.angle_alpha   90.00
_cell.angle_beta   90.00
_cell.angle_gamma   90.00
#
_symmetry.space_group_name_H-M   'P 1'
#
loop_
_entity.id
_entity.type
_entity.pdbx_description
1 polymer ?
#
loop_
_entity_poly.entity_id
_entity_poly.type
_entity_poly.pdbx_seq_one_letter_code
_entity_poly.pdbx_strand_id
1 'polypeptide(L)'
;MKLLYLGGQKSGKSRLAEARTLELARERGQRPIYLATYDDRYGDAEMAARLARHKARRQERFETIEEPIRLDRVVEDGGLYLVDCLSMWILNLLEAKIDYETILAPLLAREADLVFVLNDVGRGIIPDDPLTRRYVDMSGMIGQEVAAACDEVYEVVVGIERRLR
;
A
#
# COMPACT_ATOMS: atom_id res chain seq x y z
N MET A 1 -10.33 -0.59 -11.80
CA MET A 1 -8.92 -0.92 -12.15
C MET A 1 -8.12 -1.12 -10.88
N LYS A 2 -7.26 -2.17 -10.83
CA LYS A 2 -6.40 -2.42 -9.68
C LYS A 2 -4.95 -2.50 -10.13
N LEU A 3 -4.04 -1.83 -9.42
CA LEU A 3 -2.61 -1.75 -9.74
C LEU A 3 -1.77 -2.04 -8.51
N LEU A 4 -0.62 -2.70 -8.71
CA LEU A 4 0.36 -2.94 -7.65
C LEU A 4 1.73 -2.38 -8.05
N TYR A 5 2.30 -1.57 -7.16
CA TYR A 5 3.69 -1.11 -7.23
C TYR A 5 4.53 -1.82 -6.17
N LEU A 6 5.40 -2.72 -6.61
CA LEU A 6 6.30 -3.51 -5.77
C LEU A 6 7.73 -2.99 -5.90
N GLY A 7 8.50 -2.95 -4.83
CA GLY A 7 9.92 -2.58 -4.88
C GLY A 7 10.56 -2.41 -3.52
N GLY A 8 11.88 -2.37 -3.49
CA GLY A 8 12.66 -2.24 -2.28
C GLY A 8 12.47 -0.90 -1.57
N GLN A 9 13.06 -0.79 -0.37
CA GLN A 9 13.06 0.46 0.40
C GLN A 9 13.67 1.61 -0.41
N LYS A 10 12.97 2.75 -0.45
CA LYS A 10 13.38 3.96 -1.22
C LYS A 10 13.57 3.74 -2.73
N SER A 11 12.97 2.71 -3.32
CA SER A 11 13.03 2.44 -4.76
C SER A 11 12.34 3.49 -5.64
N GLY A 12 11.47 4.34 -5.06
CA GLY A 12 10.66 5.32 -5.80
C GLY A 12 9.21 4.87 -6.06
N LYS A 13 8.82 3.67 -5.61
CA LYS A 13 7.48 3.09 -5.85
C LYS A 13 6.32 3.98 -5.43
N SER A 14 6.35 4.55 -4.20
CA SER A 14 5.27 5.45 -3.74
C SER A 14 5.12 6.68 -4.63
N ARG A 15 6.24 7.26 -5.11
CA ARG A 15 6.21 8.40 -6.03
C ARG A 15 5.55 8.05 -7.38
N LEU A 16 5.87 6.88 -7.92
CA LEU A 16 5.29 6.40 -9.18
C LEU A 16 3.82 6.04 -9.00
N ALA A 17 3.47 5.35 -7.91
CA ALA A 17 2.08 5.06 -7.56
C ALA A 17 1.24 6.34 -7.37
N GLU A 18 1.76 7.37 -6.66
CA GLU A 18 1.11 8.68 -6.55
C GLU A 18 0.88 9.32 -7.93
N ALA A 19 1.89 9.31 -8.82
CA ALA A 19 1.78 9.87 -10.15
C ALA A 19 0.69 9.18 -10.97
N ARG A 20 0.68 7.84 -10.97
CA ARG A 20 -0.33 7.04 -11.68
C ARG A 20 -1.74 7.25 -11.12
N THR A 21 -1.87 7.34 -9.79
CA THR A 21 -3.17 7.63 -9.15
C THR A 21 -3.71 8.99 -9.58
N LEU A 22 -2.84 10.01 -9.69
CA LEU A 22 -3.24 11.35 -10.16
C LEU A 22 -3.59 11.38 -11.64
N GLU A 23 -2.99 10.55 -12.47
CA GLU A 23 -3.41 10.36 -13.87
C GLU A 23 -4.81 9.78 -13.95
N LEU A 24 -5.08 8.67 -13.23
CA LEU A 24 -6.40 8.07 -13.12
C LEU A 24 -7.45 9.07 -12.59
N ALA A 25 -7.08 9.88 -11.60
CA ALA A 25 -7.94 10.91 -11.05
C ALA A 25 -8.39 11.95 -12.12
N ARG A 26 -7.46 12.37 -12.98
CA ARG A 26 -7.78 13.27 -14.11
C ARG A 26 -8.68 12.59 -15.15
N GLU A 27 -8.38 11.33 -15.49
CA GLU A 27 -9.17 10.53 -16.44
C GLU A 27 -10.60 10.29 -15.94
N ARG A 28 -10.78 10.07 -14.63
CA ARG A 28 -12.08 9.83 -13.98
C ARG A 28 -12.82 11.10 -13.60
N GLY A 29 -12.14 12.25 -13.57
CA GLY A 29 -12.71 13.52 -13.12
C GLY A 29 -13.05 13.51 -11.62
N GLN A 30 -12.31 12.74 -10.79
CA GLN A 30 -12.57 12.60 -9.37
C GLN A 30 -11.30 12.85 -8.53
N ARG A 31 -11.50 13.29 -7.27
CA ARG A 31 -10.42 13.49 -6.33
C ARG A 31 -10.00 12.13 -5.73
N PRO A 32 -8.72 11.75 -5.78
CA PRO A 32 -8.27 10.48 -5.23
C PRO A 32 -8.12 10.54 -3.72
N ILE A 33 -8.29 9.39 -3.08
CA ILE A 33 -8.13 9.21 -1.64
C ILE A 33 -6.80 8.50 -1.38
N TYR A 34 -6.00 9.08 -0.47
CA TYR A 34 -4.79 8.47 0.04
C TYR A 34 -5.12 7.72 1.33
N LEU A 35 -5.07 6.39 1.29
CA LEU A 35 -5.21 5.54 2.47
C LEU A 35 -3.85 5.36 3.13
N ALA A 36 -3.65 6.07 4.26
CA ALA A 36 -2.47 5.94 5.08
C ALA A 36 -2.66 4.79 6.07
N THR A 37 -1.83 3.79 5.95
CA THR A 37 -1.85 2.60 6.82
C THR A 37 -0.93 2.72 8.02
N TYR A 38 -0.20 3.82 8.15
CA TYR A 38 0.67 4.06 9.30
C TYR A 38 -0.17 4.28 10.56
N ASP A 39 0.27 3.64 11.65
CA ASP A 39 -0.30 3.81 12.98
C ASP A 39 0.66 4.63 13.84
N ASP A 40 0.20 5.76 14.38
CA ASP A 40 1.01 6.70 15.19
C ASP A 40 1.42 6.13 16.56
N ARG A 41 0.98 4.92 16.90
CA ARG A 41 1.32 4.23 18.15
C ARG A 41 2.82 4.02 18.36
N TYR A 42 3.61 4.07 17.30
CA TYR A 42 5.06 3.83 17.35
C TYR A 42 5.88 5.02 17.87
N GLY A 43 5.30 6.22 18.00
CA GLY A 43 5.89 7.37 18.70
C GLY A 43 7.30 7.80 18.23
N ASP A 44 7.70 7.43 17.02
CA ASP A 44 9.01 7.76 16.46
C ASP A 44 8.99 9.17 15.89
N ALA A 45 9.74 10.09 16.52
CA ALA A 45 9.80 11.49 16.13
C ALA A 45 10.35 11.68 14.69
N GLU A 46 11.28 10.85 14.22
CA GLU A 46 11.79 10.88 12.86
C GLU A 46 10.70 10.48 11.87
N MET A 47 9.95 9.42 12.19
CA MET A 47 8.83 8.96 11.37
C MET A 47 7.70 9.99 11.35
N ALA A 48 7.35 10.59 12.49
CA ALA A 48 6.35 11.65 12.59
C ALA A 48 6.71 12.88 11.72
N ALA A 49 7.96 13.33 11.76
CA ALA A 49 8.44 14.43 10.91
C ALA A 49 8.43 14.06 9.41
N ARG A 50 8.70 12.80 9.06
CA ARG A 50 8.62 12.29 7.70
C ARG A 50 7.18 12.27 7.21
N LEU A 51 6.25 11.79 8.04
CA LEU A 51 4.80 11.76 7.75
C LEU A 51 4.25 13.17 7.56
N ALA A 52 4.59 14.11 8.45
CA ALA A 52 4.15 15.50 8.33
C ALA A 52 4.56 16.14 7.00
N ARG A 53 5.81 15.92 6.56
CA ARG A 53 6.29 16.39 5.26
C ARG A 53 5.56 15.73 4.08
N HIS A 54 5.29 14.43 4.17
CA HIS A 54 4.52 13.71 3.15
C HIS A 54 3.06 14.16 3.12
N LYS A 55 2.45 14.39 4.28
CA LYS A 55 1.07 14.88 4.42
C LYS A 55 0.93 16.28 3.83
N ALA A 56 1.81 17.22 4.16
CA ALA A 56 1.78 18.59 3.62
C ALA A 56 1.89 18.63 2.09
N ARG A 57 2.74 17.78 1.48
CA ARG A 57 2.90 17.71 0.03
C ARG A 57 1.66 17.15 -0.70
N ARG A 58 0.83 16.34 -0.01
CA ARG A 58 -0.33 15.62 -0.58
C ARG A 58 -1.65 16.33 -0.41
N GLN A 59 -1.80 17.20 0.62
CA GLN A 59 -3.07 17.82 1.04
C GLN A 59 -3.84 18.51 -0.09
N GLU A 60 -3.18 19.09 -1.07
CA GLU A 60 -3.85 19.75 -2.21
C GLU A 60 -4.35 18.76 -3.28
N ARG A 61 -3.74 17.56 -3.36
CA ARG A 61 -3.96 16.61 -4.46
C ARG A 61 -4.78 15.39 -4.07
N PHE A 62 -4.75 15.00 -2.79
CA PHE A 62 -5.45 13.84 -2.24
C PHE A 62 -6.33 14.26 -1.06
N GLU A 63 -7.43 13.58 -0.90
CA GLU A 63 -8.06 13.44 0.41
C GLU A 63 -7.29 12.37 1.18
N THR A 64 -7.08 12.52 2.50
CA THR A 64 -6.33 11.54 3.30
C THR A 64 -7.24 10.90 4.32
N ILE A 65 -7.29 9.57 4.31
CA ILE A 65 -7.92 8.75 5.35
C ILE A 65 -6.81 7.93 6.03
N GLU A 66 -6.77 7.98 7.35
CA GLU A 66 -5.86 7.18 8.17
C GLU A 66 -6.63 5.94 8.65
N GLU A 67 -6.28 4.77 8.11
CA GLU A 67 -6.89 3.49 8.51
C GLU A 67 -5.81 2.40 8.55
N PRO A 68 -5.35 2.02 9.74
CA PRO A 68 -4.25 1.07 9.89
C PRO A 68 -4.64 -0.40 9.70
N ILE A 69 -5.91 -0.77 9.79
CA ILE A 69 -6.37 -2.16 9.84
C ILE A 69 -7.48 -2.45 8.84
N ARG A 70 -8.64 -1.78 8.97
CA ARG A 70 -9.90 -2.16 8.31
C ARG A 70 -10.08 -1.45 6.97
N LEU A 71 -9.14 -1.64 6.03
CA LEU A 71 -9.20 -1.04 4.69
C LEU A 71 -10.50 -1.37 3.96
N ASP A 72 -11.05 -2.56 4.19
CA ASP A 72 -12.32 -3.04 3.61
C ASP A 72 -13.54 -2.20 4.00
N ARG A 73 -13.47 -1.47 5.12
CA ARG A 73 -14.57 -0.64 5.64
C ARG A 73 -14.57 0.78 5.12
N VAL A 74 -13.41 1.27 4.66
CA VAL A 74 -13.25 2.65 4.18
C VAL A 74 -13.19 2.76 2.66
N VAL A 75 -12.96 1.64 1.97
CA VAL A 75 -13.02 1.59 0.51
C VAL A 75 -14.46 1.39 0.06
N GLU A 76 -14.98 2.35 -0.69
CA GLU A 76 -16.31 2.34 -1.29
C GLU A 76 -16.24 2.09 -2.79
N ASP A 77 -17.28 1.48 -3.36
CA ASP A 77 -17.37 1.23 -4.79
C ASP A 77 -17.39 2.55 -5.57
N GLY A 78 -16.75 2.57 -6.72
CA GLY A 78 -16.60 3.76 -7.56
C GLY A 78 -15.51 4.75 -7.11
N GLY A 79 -14.90 4.55 -5.94
CA GLY A 79 -13.82 5.39 -5.44
C GLY A 79 -12.47 5.11 -6.12
N LEU A 80 -11.52 6.04 -5.95
CA LEU A 80 -10.13 5.90 -6.39
C LEU A 80 -9.20 6.07 -5.19
N TYR A 81 -8.45 5.03 -4.85
CA TYR A 81 -7.64 4.95 -3.64
C TYR A 81 -6.19 4.60 -3.95
N LEU A 82 -5.28 5.28 -3.25
CA LEU A 82 -3.88 4.90 -3.14
C LEU A 82 -3.62 4.35 -1.74
N VAL A 83 -3.31 3.07 -1.62
CA VAL A 83 -2.98 2.40 -0.35
C VAL A 83 -1.46 2.41 -0.16
N ASP A 84 -0.97 3.29 0.69
CA ASP A 84 0.48 3.42 0.97
C ASP A 84 0.76 3.28 2.48
N CYS A 85 1.21 2.10 2.93
CA CYS A 85 1.55 0.93 2.11
C CYS A 85 1.02 -0.37 2.74
N LEU A 86 0.85 -1.40 1.94
CA LEU A 86 0.50 -2.74 2.45
C LEU A 86 1.53 -3.28 3.44
N SER A 87 2.79 -2.86 3.36
CA SER A 87 3.85 -3.29 4.27
C SER A 87 3.59 -2.87 5.72
N MET A 88 3.12 -1.64 5.95
CA MET A 88 2.72 -1.18 7.28
C MET A 88 1.42 -1.85 7.73
N TRP A 89 0.46 -2.01 6.81
CA TRP A 89 -0.77 -2.74 7.08
C TRP A 89 -0.52 -4.18 7.56
N ILE A 90 0.39 -4.91 6.90
CA ILE A 90 0.80 -6.26 7.31
C ILE A 90 1.38 -6.27 8.73
N LEU A 91 2.24 -5.31 9.06
CA LEU A 91 2.79 -5.19 10.40
C LEU A 91 1.69 -4.97 11.45
N ASN A 92 0.76 -4.04 11.17
CA ASN A 92 -0.36 -3.75 12.04
C ASN A 92 -1.25 -4.98 12.27
N LEU A 93 -1.52 -5.76 11.23
CA LEU A 93 -2.29 -7.01 11.34
C LEU A 93 -1.59 -8.06 12.22
N LEU A 94 -0.27 -8.22 12.03
CA LEU A 94 0.52 -9.16 12.83
C LEU A 94 0.49 -8.81 14.32
N GLU A 95 0.64 -7.54 14.65
CA GLU A 95 0.59 -7.06 16.03
C GLU A 95 -0.80 -7.18 16.64
N ALA A 96 -1.84 -6.86 15.87
CA ALA A 96 -3.22 -7.02 16.28
C ALA A 96 -3.70 -8.47 16.29
N LYS A 97 -2.91 -9.41 15.74
CA LYS A 97 -3.25 -10.83 15.56
C LYS A 97 -4.55 -11.03 14.77
N ILE A 98 -4.71 -10.21 13.73
CA ILE A 98 -5.88 -10.25 12.82
C ILE A 98 -5.49 -11.05 11.59
N ASP A 99 -6.40 -11.93 11.15
CA ASP A 99 -6.27 -12.67 9.93
C ASP A 99 -6.54 -11.74 8.73
N TYR A 100 -5.54 -11.59 7.86
CA TYR A 100 -5.58 -10.70 6.70
C TYR A 100 -6.66 -11.08 5.68
N GLU A 101 -6.98 -12.37 5.52
CA GLU A 101 -7.96 -12.86 4.55
C GLU A 101 -9.35 -12.26 4.82
N THR A 102 -9.69 -12.05 6.10
CA THR A 102 -10.97 -11.43 6.51
C THR A 102 -11.15 -9.99 6.04
N ILE A 103 -10.06 -9.33 5.64
CA ILE A 103 -10.04 -7.94 5.19
C ILE A 103 -9.67 -7.85 3.70
N LEU A 104 -8.65 -8.61 3.27
CA LEU A 104 -8.12 -8.52 1.92
C LEU A 104 -9.14 -9.00 0.87
N ALA A 105 -9.80 -10.13 1.10
CA ALA A 105 -10.77 -10.65 0.15
C ALA A 105 -11.96 -9.69 -0.08
N PRO A 106 -12.63 -9.13 0.95
CA PRO A 106 -13.64 -8.09 0.75
C PRO A 106 -13.11 -6.82 0.08
N LEU A 107 -11.88 -6.39 0.43
CA LEU A 107 -11.25 -5.22 -0.18
C LEU A 107 -11.04 -5.42 -1.68
N LEU A 108 -10.47 -6.58 -2.07
CA LEU A 108 -10.22 -6.90 -3.48
C LEU A 108 -11.50 -7.12 -4.29
N ALA A 109 -12.62 -7.45 -3.63
CA ALA A 109 -13.93 -7.59 -4.27
C ALA A 109 -14.59 -6.24 -4.59
N ARG A 110 -14.12 -5.12 -4.01
CA ARG A 110 -14.70 -3.80 -4.29
C ARG A 110 -14.57 -3.41 -5.75
N GLU A 111 -15.63 -2.80 -6.29
CA GLU A 111 -15.64 -2.17 -7.62
C GLU A 111 -15.07 -0.75 -7.55
N ALA A 112 -13.81 -0.63 -7.11
CA ALA A 112 -13.08 0.60 -6.96
C ALA A 112 -11.76 0.57 -7.74
N ASP A 113 -11.22 1.75 -8.04
CA ASP A 113 -9.87 1.88 -8.56
C ASP A 113 -8.89 1.88 -7.36
N LEU A 114 -8.02 0.86 -7.28
CA LEU A 114 -7.11 0.64 -6.17
C LEU A 114 -5.66 0.61 -6.66
N VAL A 115 -4.84 1.48 -6.13
CA VAL A 115 -3.39 1.49 -6.38
C VAL A 115 -2.69 1.09 -5.09
N PHE A 116 -2.04 -0.06 -5.10
CA PHE A 116 -1.35 -0.61 -3.94
C PHE A 116 0.15 -0.36 -4.01
N VAL A 117 0.75 -0.08 -2.85
CA VAL A 117 2.21 0.01 -2.68
C VAL A 117 2.66 -1.07 -1.71
N LEU A 118 3.64 -1.89 -2.12
CA LEU A 118 4.21 -2.98 -1.30
C LEU A 118 5.74 -2.93 -1.33
N ASN A 119 6.37 -3.06 -0.15
CA ASN A 119 7.81 -3.27 -0.09
C ASN A 119 8.16 -4.72 -0.46
N ASP A 120 9.13 -4.88 -1.33
CA ASP A 120 9.77 -6.17 -1.58
C ASP A 120 10.76 -6.47 -0.44
N VAL A 121 10.34 -7.34 0.47
CA VAL A 121 11.12 -7.76 1.65
C VAL A 121 11.53 -9.23 1.58
N GLY A 122 11.11 -9.94 0.55
CA GLY A 122 11.32 -11.38 0.39
C GLY A 122 12.65 -11.76 -0.26
N ARG A 123 13.49 -10.79 -0.64
CA ARG A 123 14.79 -11.03 -1.27
C ARG A 123 15.90 -11.00 -0.22
N GLY A 124 16.69 -12.07 -0.14
CA GLY A 124 17.85 -12.14 0.73
C GLY A 124 17.84 -13.37 1.65
N ILE A 125 18.38 -13.18 2.86
CA ILE A 125 18.51 -14.25 3.84
C ILE A 125 17.20 -14.42 4.59
N ILE A 126 16.83 -15.66 4.92
CA ILE A 126 15.70 -15.96 5.79
C ILE A 126 16.01 -15.40 7.19
N PRO A 127 15.15 -14.53 7.76
CA PRO A 127 15.40 -13.93 9.07
C PRO A 127 15.44 -14.95 10.21
N ASP A 128 16.35 -14.77 11.17
CA ASP A 128 16.43 -15.62 12.38
C ASP A 128 15.26 -15.38 13.33
N ASP A 129 14.75 -14.14 13.38
CA ASP A 129 13.64 -13.77 14.24
C ASP A 129 12.30 -14.32 13.71
N PRO A 130 11.52 -15.08 14.52
CA PRO A 130 10.26 -15.67 14.10
C PRO A 130 9.20 -14.64 13.64
N LEU A 131 9.14 -13.47 14.27
CA LEU A 131 8.18 -12.43 13.90
C LEU A 131 8.51 -11.86 12.52
N THR A 132 9.78 -11.59 12.29
CA THR A 132 10.27 -11.09 10.99
C THR A 132 10.03 -12.12 9.88
N ARG A 133 10.24 -13.43 10.15
CA ARG A 133 9.88 -14.49 9.19
C ARG A 133 8.41 -14.47 8.83
N ARG A 134 7.51 -14.41 9.84
CA ARG A 134 6.07 -14.33 9.60
C ARG A 134 5.68 -13.10 8.79
N TYR A 135 6.34 -11.97 9.04
CA TYR A 135 6.13 -10.75 8.26
C TYR A 135 6.53 -10.93 6.79
N VAL A 136 7.69 -11.53 6.53
CA VAL A 136 8.18 -11.83 5.17
C VAL A 136 7.24 -12.80 4.45
N ASP A 137 6.82 -13.88 5.13
CA ASP A 137 5.90 -14.88 4.58
C ASP A 137 4.54 -14.25 4.25
N MET A 138 3.95 -13.49 5.18
CA MET A 138 2.69 -12.77 4.95
C MET A 138 2.81 -11.76 3.81
N SER A 139 3.92 -11.02 3.75
CA SER A 139 4.16 -10.07 2.67
C SER A 139 4.19 -10.75 1.30
N GLY A 140 4.80 -11.94 1.23
CA GLY A 140 4.82 -12.76 0.02
C GLY A 140 3.43 -13.29 -0.37
N MET A 141 2.67 -13.83 0.59
CA MET A 141 1.31 -14.36 0.34
C MET A 141 0.36 -13.23 -0.11
N ILE A 142 0.29 -12.15 0.66
CA ILE A 142 -0.55 -10.98 0.33
C ILE A 142 -0.13 -10.38 -1.02
N GLY A 143 1.18 -10.30 -1.29
CA GLY A 143 1.69 -9.81 -2.57
C GLY A 143 1.21 -10.64 -3.76
N GLN A 144 1.16 -11.97 -3.63
CA GLN A 144 0.64 -12.86 -4.67
C GLN A 144 -0.87 -12.67 -4.88
N GLU A 145 -1.66 -12.60 -3.81
CA GLU A 145 -3.12 -12.41 -3.91
C GLU A 145 -3.48 -11.05 -4.51
N VAL A 146 -2.82 -9.98 -4.06
CA VAL A 146 -3.02 -8.63 -4.62
C VAL A 146 -2.60 -8.60 -6.09
N ALA A 147 -1.43 -9.16 -6.44
CA ALA A 147 -0.98 -9.22 -7.82
C ALA A 147 -1.94 -10.01 -8.71
N ALA A 148 -2.51 -11.12 -8.22
CA ALA A 148 -3.49 -11.90 -8.96
C ALA A 148 -4.79 -11.12 -9.25
N ALA A 149 -5.21 -10.23 -8.35
CA ALA A 149 -6.38 -9.38 -8.49
C ALA A 149 -6.14 -8.08 -9.27
N CYS A 150 -4.86 -7.70 -9.51
CA CYS A 150 -4.52 -6.46 -10.22
C CYS A 150 -4.54 -6.62 -11.73
N ASP A 151 -4.99 -5.58 -12.43
CA ASP A 151 -4.92 -5.46 -13.89
C ASP A 151 -3.49 -5.19 -14.35
N GLU A 152 -2.71 -4.46 -13.55
CA GLU A 152 -1.32 -4.11 -13.83
C GLU A 152 -0.45 -4.28 -12.57
N VAL A 153 0.75 -4.83 -12.76
CA VAL A 153 1.75 -5.03 -11.69
C VAL A 153 3.09 -4.47 -12.16
N TYR A 154 3.69 -3.61 -11.33
CA TYR A 154 4.95 -2.96 -11.61
C TYR A 154 6.00 -3.28 -10.56
N GLU A 155 7.19 -3.68 -11.00
CA GLU A 155 8.39 -3.69 -10.17
C GLU A 155 9.12 -2.34 -10.31
N VAL A 156 9.54 -1.76 -9.17
CA VAL A 156 10.26 -0.48 -9.16
C VAL A 156 11.64 -0.65 -8.58
N VAL A 157 12.65 -0.38 -9.41
CA VAL A 157 14.07 -0.45 -9.05
C VAL A 157 14.74 0.88 -9.40
N VAL A 158 15.39 1.50 -8.45
CA VAL A 158 16.14 2.78 -8.61
C VAL A 158 15.35 3.88 -9.33
N GLY A 159 14.06 3.99 -9.07
CA GLY A 159 13.20 5.02 -9.65
C GLY A 159 12.63 4.69 -11.02
N ILE A 160 12.94 3.51 -11.56
CA ILE A 160 12.46 3.02 -12.86
C ILE A 160 11.43 1.92 -12.60
N GLU A 161 10.26 2.02 -13.24
CA GLU A 161 9.25 0.98 -13.20
C GLU A 161 9.40 0.02 -14.38
N ARG A 162 9.14 -1.26 -14.10
CA ARG A 162 9.04 -2.32 -15.10
C ARG A 162 7.71 -3.02 -14.93
N ARG A 163 6.90 -3.03 -15.97
CA ARG A 163 5.64 -3.76 -15.97
C ARG A 163 5.90 -5.26 -15.95
N LEU A 164 5.27 -5.99 -15.03
CA LEU A 164 5.32 -7.45 -14.90
C LEU A 164 4.05 -8.09 -15.46
N ARG A 165 2.92 -7.36 -15.38
CA ARG A 165 1.61 -7.75 -15.89
C ARG A 165 0.95 -6.61 -16.61
#